data_df9ce7fc07fed016d7803dbc41dc1ac0
#
_entry.id   df9ce7fc07fed016d7803dbc41dc1ac0
#
_cell.length_a   1.000
_cell.length_b   1.000
_cell.length_c   1.000
_cell.angle_alpha   90.00
_cell.angle_beta   90.00
_cell.angle_gamma   90.00
#
_symmetry.space_group_name_H-M   'P 1'
#
loop_
_entity.id
_entity.type
_entity.pdbx_description
1 polymer ?
#
loop_
_entity_poly.entity_id
_entity_poly.type
_entity_poly.pdbx_seq_one_letter_code
_entity_poly.pdbx_strand_id
1 'polypeptide(L)'
;MERTVTKGNVFKELGFTNEESTVLAMRVELAIEIEKFIKRKRLTQISAATHFGTTQSKISNIVSGKISGFTIDYLAKLVTKAGKTPRISFSRIRTA
;
A
#
# COMPACT_ATOMS: atom_id res chain seq x y z
N MET A 1 2.75 -12.99 -11.96
CA MET A 1 1.96 -11.79 -12.10
C MET A 1 2.83 -10.59 -12.40
N GLU A 2 2.59 -9.97 -13.51
CA GLU A 2 3.44 -8.86 -13.94
C GLU A 2 3.12 -7.54 -13.27
N ARG A 3 2.03 -7.48 -12.55
CA ARG A 3 1.55 -6.22 -12.01
C ARG A 3 2.56 -5.52 -11.13
N THR A 4 3.21 -6.27 -10.23
CA THR A 4 4.20 -5.68 -9.34
C THR A 4 5.40 -5.15 -10.09
N VAL A 5 5.86 -5.93 -11.08
CA VAL A 5 6.99 -5.50 -11.90
C VAL A 5 6.64 -4.24 -12.67
N THR A 6 5.42 -4.20 -13.22
CA THR A 6 4.95 -3.04 -13.96
C THR A 6 4.95 -1.79 -13.09
N LYS A 7 4.47 -1.89 -11.85
CA LYS A 7 4.46 -0.76 -10.94
C LYS A 7 5.86 -0.24 -10.69
N GLY A 8 6.83 -1.14 -10.47
CA GLY A 8 8.19 -0.74 -10.25
C GLY A 8 8.76 0.00 -11.45
N ASN A 9 8.46 -0.49 -12.65
CA ASN A 9 8.93 0.13 -13.87
C ASN A 9 8.33 1.53 -14.05
N VAL A 10 7.06 1.69 -13.75
CA VAL A 10 6.41 2.98 -13.88
C VAL A 10 7.07 4.01 -12.97
N PHE A 11 7.35 3.64 -11.72
CA PHE A 11 7.99 4.56 -10.80
C PHE A 11 9.39 4.95 -11.26
N LYS A 12 10.14 3.99 -11.82
CA LYS A 12 11.46 4.30 -12.37
C LYS A 12 11.35 5.26 -13.54
N GLU A 13 10.36 5.09 -14.39
CA GLU A 13 10.16 5.97 -15.53
C GLU A 13 9.85 7.39 -15.11
N LEU A 14 9.30 7.57 -13.91
CA LEU A 14 9.01 8.88 -13.37
C LEU A 14 10.20 9.50 -12.64
N GLY A 15 11.36 8.86 -12.71
CA GLY A 15 12.58 9.43 -12.14
C GLY A 15 12.94 8.89 -10.78
N PHE A 16 12.23 7.91 -10.26
CA PHE A 16 12.55 7.31 -8.96
C PHE A 16 13.72 6.34 -9.11
N THR A 17 14.56 6.28 -8.07
CA THR A 17 15.61 5.27 -8.01
C THR A 17 15.01 3.89 -7.80
N ASN A 18 15.83 2.83 -7.98
CA ASN A 18 15.37 1.48 -7.68
C ASN A 18 14.92 1.35 -6.24
N GLU A 19 15.65 1.95 -5.31
CA GLU A 19 15.30 1.88 -3.90
C GLU A 19 13.97 2.58 -3.63
N GLU A 20 13.81 3.80 -4.16
CA GLU A 20 12.58 4.55 -3.99
C GLU A 20 11.39 3.83 -4.62
N SER A 21 11.60 3.28 -5.82
CA SER A 21 10.53 2.56 -6.52
C SER A 21 10.10 1.32 -5.74
N THR A 22 11.07 0.60 -5.18
CA THR A 22 10.78 -0.59 -4.41
C THR A 22 9.91 -0.28 -3.19
N VAL A 23 10.33 0.72 -2.43
CA VAL A 23 9.60 1.08 -1.21
C VAL A 23 8.22 1.63 -1.54
N LEU A 24 8.14 2.47 -2.56
CA LEU A 24 6.86 3.05 -2.96
C LEU A 24 5.91 1.97 -3.45
N ALA A 25 6.40 1.02 -4.25
CA ALA A 25 5.56 -0.08 -4.73
C ALA A 25 5.02 -0.92 -3.57
N MET A 26 5.83 -1.16 -2.56
CA MET A 26 5.38 -1.90 -1.39
C MET A 26 4.28 -1.15 -0.63
N ARG A 27 4.46 0.16 -0.48
CA ARG A 27 3.42 0.97 0.16
C ARG A 27 2.11 0.92 -0.62
N VAL A 28 2.21 1.02 -1.95
CA VAL A 28 1.02 1.00 -2.79
C VAL A 28 0.28 -0.33 -2.63
N GLU A 29 1.01 -1.45 -2.65
CA GLU A 29 0.36 -2.75 -2.53
C GLU A 29 -0.33 -2.91 -1.19
N LEU A 30 0.31 -2.46 -0.12
CA LEU A 30 -0.32 -2.52 1.20
C LEU A 30 -1.57 -1.65 1.25
N ALA A 31 -1.48 -0.44 0.71
CA ALA A 31 -2.62 0.48 0.71
C ALA A 31 -3.79 -0.09 -0.10
N ILE A 32 -3.50 -0.77 -1.21
CA ILE A 32 -4.54 -1.39 -2.02
C ILE A 32 -5.30 -2.44 -1.21
N GLU A 33 -4.61 -3.25 -0.42
CA GLU A 33 -5.28 -4.25 0.39
C GLU A 33 -6.19 -3.62 1.44
N ILE A 34 -5.76 -2.53 2.04
CA ILE A 34 -6.58 -1.81 3.00
C ILE A 34 -7.83 -1.26 2.29
N GLU A 35 -7.64 -0.66 1.13
CA GLU A 35 -8.76 -0.10 0.38
C GLU A 35 -9.75 -1.17 -0.05
N LYS A 36 -9.25 -2.32 -0.50
CA LYS A 36 -10.12 -3.44 -0.87
C LYS A 36 -10.98 -3.88 0.30
N PHE A 37 -10.40 -3.96 1.48
CA PHE A 37 -11.14 -4.36 2.67
C PHE A 37 -12.26 -3.36 2.96
N ILE A 38 -11.93 -2.06 2.91
CA ILE A 38 -12.91 -1.01 3.18
C ILE A 38 -14.07 -1.11 2.20
N LYS A 39 -13.78 -1.30 0.92
CA LYS A 39 -14.81 -1.41 -0.11
C LYS A 39 -15.64 -2.67 0.07
N ARG A 40 -14.98 -3.80 0.33
CA ARG A 40 -15.69 -5.07 0.47
C ARG A 40 -16.63 -5.05 1.66
N LYS A 41 -16.23 -4.42 2.76
CA LYS A 41 -17.04 -4.33 3.96
C LYS A 41 -17.97 -3.11 3.93
N ARG A 42 -17.90 -2.30 2.89
CA ARG A 42 -18.73 -1.10 2.73
C ARG A 42 -18.62 -0.16 3.92
N LEU A 43 -17.39 0.04 4.38
CA LEU A 43 -17.13 0.92 5.51
C LEU A 43 -17.08 2.37 5.06
N THR A 44 -17.61 3.25 5.91
CA THR A 44 -17.33 4.67 5.76
C THR A 44 -15.91 4.94 6.23
N GLN A 45 -15.38 6.13 5.92
CA GLN A 45 -14.06 6.48 6.41
C GLN A 45 -14.01 6.52 7.94
N ILE A 46 -15.09 6.97 8.56
CA ILE A 46 -15.15 7.00 10.02
C ILE A 46 -15.14 5.59 10.60
N SER A 47 -15.97 4.69 10.07
CA SER A 47 -16.01 3.33 10.58
C SER A 47 -14.73 2.57 10.26
N ALA A 48 -14.10 2.87 9.12
CA ALA A 48 -12.81 2.27 8.80
C ALA A 48 -11.75 2.74 9.80
N ALA A 49 -11.76 4.01 10.14
CA ALA A 49 -10.82 4.54 11.13
C ALA A 49 -10.96 3.80 12.45
N THR A 50 -12.19 3.57 12.87
CA THR A 50 -12.45 2.81 14.10
C THR A 50 -11.93 1.38 13.98
N HIS A 51 -12.24 0.72 12.87
CA HIS A 51 -11.81 -0.67 12.68
C HIS A 51 -10.29 -0.81 12.72
N PHE A 52 -9.59 0.10 12.02
CA PHE A 52 -8.14 0.03 11.92
C PHE A 52 -7.43 0.69 13.09
N GLY A 53 -8.16 1.34 14.00
CA GLY A 53 -7.53 2.00 15.13
C GLY A 53 -6.69 3.20 14.72
N THR A 54 -7.15 3.95 13.74
CA THR A 54 -6.44 5.11 13.23
C THR A 54 -7.41 6.27 13.08
N THR A 55 -6.99 7.34 12.43
CA THR A 55 -7.81 8.53 12.25
C THR A 55 -8.50 8.51 10.90
N GLN A 56 -9.62 9.24 10.81
CA GLN A 56 -10.31 9.40 9.53
C GLN A 56 -9.39 10.05 8.50
N SER A 57 -8.58 11.01 8.93
CA SER A 57 -7.66 11.70 8.04
C SER A 57 -6.66 10.72 7.41
N LYS A 58 -6.15 9.79 8.20
CA LYS A 58 -5.21 8.80 7.68
C LYS A 58 -5.90 7.82 6.73
N ILE A 59 -7.12 7.41 7.06
CA ILE A 59 -7.88 6.56 6.14
C ILE A 59 -8.13 7.29 4.83
N SER A 60 -8.51 8.57 4.90
CA SER A 60 -8.73 9.37 3.70
C SER A 60 -7.48 9.42 2.82
N ASN A 61 -6.31 9.60 3.43
CA ASN A 61 -5.06 9.62 2.68
C ASN A 61 -4.77 8.28 2.03
N ILE A 62 -5.01 7.19 2.76
CA ILE A 62 -4.75 5.86 2.21
C ILE A 62 -5.64 5.59 1.00
N VAL A 63 -6.94 5.86 1.10
CA VAL A 63 -7.85 5.55 -0.01
C VAL A 63 -7.68 6.51 -1.19
N SER A 64 -7.11 7.68 -0.98
CA SER A 64 -6.85 8.61 -2.08
C SER A 64 -5.44 8.46 -2.65
N GLY A 65 -4.64 7.53 -2.14
CA GLY A 65 -3.32 7.26 -2.66
C GLY A 65 -2.23 8.16 -2.13
N LYS A 66 -2.51 8.98 -1.13
CA LYS A 66 -1.51 9.87 -0.53
C LYS A 66 -0.79 9.12 0.57
N ILE A 67 0.11 8.24 0.17
CA ILE A 67 0.70 7.26 1.09
C ILE A 67 2.18 7.49 1.37
N SER A 68 2.79 8.52 0.78
CA SER A 68 4.23 8.74 0.96
C SER A 68 4.62 9.00 2.41
N GLY A 69 3.69 9.51 3.21
CA GLY A 69 3.95 9.77 4.62
C GLY A 69 3.78 8.57 5.55
N PHE A 70 3.38 7.43 5.00
CA PHE A 70 3.18 6.22 5.81
C PHE A 70 4.39 5.30 5.69
N THR A 71 4.78 4.68 6.80
CA THR A 71 5.82 3.67 6.75
C THR A 71 5.24 2.34 6.33
N ILE A 72 6.10 1.47 5.80
CA ILE A 72 5.68 0.14 5.39
C ILE A 72 5.16 -0.65 6.60
N ASP A 73 5.86 -0.57 7.73
CA ASP A 73 5.42 -1.31 8.91
C ASP A 73 4.07 -0.82 9.42
N TYR A 74 3.80 0.48 9.36
CA TYR A 74 2.50 0.99 9.76
C TYR A 74 1.39 0.40 8.86
N LEU A 75 1.61 0.46 7.55
CA LEU A 75 0.62 -0.07 6.61
C LEU A 75 0.46 -1.59 6.76
N ALA A 76 1.56 -2.30 7.00
CA ALA A 76 1.49 -3.75 7.19
C ALA A 76 0.66 -4.10 8.42
N LYS A 77 0.79 -3.33 9.49
CA LYS A 77 -0.03 -3.55 10.68
C LYS A 77 -1.51 -3.36 10.37
N LEU A 78 -1.84 -2.37 9.56
CA LEU A 78 -3.23 -2.18 9.17
C LEU A 78 -3.73 -3.35 8.32
N VAL A 79 -2.90 -3.88 7.43
CA VAL A 79 -3.29 -5.01 6.59
C VAL A 79 -3.64 -6.22 7.45
N THR A 80 -2.94 -6.45 8.56
CA THR A 80 -3.30 -7.56 9.44
C THR A 80 -4.68 -7.34 10.04
N LYS A 81 -5.06 -6.12 10.31
CA LYS A 81 -6.41 -5.82 10.80
C LYS A 81 -7.47 -5.99 9.71
N ALA A 82 -7.05 -6.07 8.47
CA ALA A 82 -7.94 -6.39 7.36
C ALA A 82 -8.03 -7.91 7.14
N GLY A 83 -7.43 -8.69 8.03
CA GLY A 83 -7.53 -10.14 7.97
C GLY A 83 -6.51 -10.81 7.08
N LYS A 84 -5.47 -10.10 6.66
CA LYS A 84 -4.42 -10.65 5.80
C LYS A 84 -3.07 -10.44 6.42
N THR A 85 -2.15 -11.33 6.09
CA THR A 85 -0.77 -11.21 6.53
C THR A 85 0.09 -10.93 5.31
N PRO A 86 0.78 -9.80 5.27
CA PRO A 86 1.69 -9.53 4.15
C PRO A 86 2.81 -10.56 4.12
N ARG A 87 3.20 -10.95 2.93
CA ARG A 87 4.29 -11.89 2.72
C ARG A 87 5.33 -11.23 1.86
N ILE A 88 6.58 -11.56 2.11
CA ILE A 88 7.69 -10.98 1.37
C ILE A 88 8.25 -12.02 0.42
N SER A 89 8.38 -11.65 -0.84
CA SER A 89 9.07 -12.46 -1.82
C SER A 89 10.02 -11.55 -2.58
N PHE A 90 11.00 -12.17 -3.21
CA PHE A 90 12.03 -11.39 -3.89
C PHE A 90 12.02 -11.74 -5.37
N SER A 91 12.25 -10.73 -6.19
CA SER A 91 12.46 -10.94 -7.61
C SER A 91 13.73 -10.21 -8.00
N ARG A 92 14.33 -10.67 -9.12
CA ARG A 92 15.56 -10.05 -9.60
C ARG A 92 15.23 -8.68 -10.17
N ILE A 93 16.08 -7.70 -9.86
CA ILE A 93 15.95 -6.38 -10.46
C ILE A 93 16.30 -6.49 -11.93
N ARG A 94 15.43 -5.94 -12.79
CA ARG A 94 15.73 -5.87 -14.20
C ARG A 94 16.66 -4.69 -14.44
N THR A 95 17.77 -4.96 -15.10
CA THR A 95 18.65 -3.91 -15.58
C THR A 95 18.52 -3.87 -17.09
N ALA A 96 18.35 -2.69 -17.60
CA ALA A 96 18.18 -2.51 -19.05
C ALA A 96 19.45 -2.85 -19.79
#